data_33897054d1b2722258695083b951950a
#
_entry.id   33897054d1b2722258695083b951950a
#
_cell.length_a   1.000
_cell.length_b   1.000
_cell.length_c   1.000
_cell.angle_alpha   90.00
_cell.angle_beta   90.00
_cell.angle_gamma   90.00
#
_symmetry.space_group_name_H-M   'P 1'
#
loop_
_entity.id
_entity.type
_entity.pdbx_description
1 polymer ?
#
loop_
_entity_poly.entity_id
_entity_poly.type
_entity_poly.pdbx_seq_one_letter_code
_entity_poly.pdbx_strand_id
1 'polypeptide(L)'
;MSKFSLIGKTAIITGGASGIGKAISKIFAEQGAKIHILDINKEGATQTANEIRKANQKATAHCCDVSNQKNVNEIIKNIITTDAIDILINNAGIAYIGSIEKTEEEDLDRLYNVNIKGVYNCTKACIKPFKKNGGGVILNLASVASSVGHSDRFAYSMTKGAVLTMTYSIAKDYVADNIRCNCISPGRIHTPFVDGYLAKNYPGKEKEMYKKLSKTQPIGRMGKPEEVANLALFLCSNEAEFITGTDYPIDGGRIKLSE
;
A
#
# COMPACT_ATOMS: atom_id res chain seq x y z
N MET A 1 -15.94 -20.94 8.88
CA MET A 1 -14.82 -19.98 9.08
C MET A 1 -15.41 -18.64 9.46
N SER A 2 -14.73 -17.82 10.27
CA SER A 2 -15.18 -16.45 10.54
C SER A 2 -15.12 -15.64 9.24
N LYS A 3 -15.99 -14.64 9.10
CA LYS A 3 -15.93 -13.69 7.98
C LYS A 3 -14.58 -12.98 7.93
N PHE A 4 -14.10 -12.71 6.72
CA PHE A 4 -12.81 -12.06 6.45
C PHE A 4 -11.59 -12.82 6.98
N SER A 5 -11.71 -14.15 7.14
CA SER A 5 -10.61 -14.99 7.62
C SER A 5 -9.51 -15.09 6.56
N LEU A 6 -8.25 -14.94 7.01
CA LEU A 6 -7.05 -15.17 6.21
C LEU A 6 -6.24 -16.38 6.73
N ILE A 7 -6.89 -17.26 7.49
CA ILE A 7 -6.23 -18.49 8.00
C ILE A 7 -5.69 -19.32 6.83
N GLY A 8 -4.41 -19.70 6.94
CA GLY A 8 -3.70 -20.46 5.91
C GLY A 8 -3.18 -19.62 4.74
N LYS A 9 -3.45 -18.32 4.71
CA LYS A 9 -2.95 -17.40 3.69
C LYS A 9 -1.59 -16.81 4.09
N THR A 10 -0.76 -16.57 3.09
CA THR A 10 0.50 -15.83 3.23
C THR A 10 0.40 -14.51 2.48
N ALA A 11 0.64 -13.40 3.19
CA ALA A 11 0.60 -12.06 2.64
C ALA A 11 1.99 -11.40 2.64
N ILE A 12 2.36 -10.81 1.50
CA ILE A 12 3.52 -9.94 1.37
C ILE A 12 3.02 -8.49 1.40
N ILE A 13 3.61 -7.67 2.29
CA ILE A 13 3.23 -6.27 2.46
C ILE A 13 4.47 -5.40 2.31
N THR A 14 4.50 -4.57 1.26
CA THR A 14 5.58 -3.61 1.05
C THR A 14 5.32 -2.32 1.82
N GLY A 15 6.37 -1.70 2.37
CA GLY A 15 6.22 -0.50 3.21
C GLY A 15 5.53 -0.79 4.55
N GLY A 16 5.75 -1.97 5.12
CA GLY A 16 5.06 -2.43 6.33
C GLY A 16 5.70 -2.00 7.66
N ALA A 17 6.77 -1.19 7.63
CA ALA A 17 7.42 -0.68 8.83
C ALA A 17 6.58 0.37 9.58
N SER A 18 5.70 1.08 8.90
CA SER A 18 4.93 2.18 9.50
C SER A 18 3.58 2.42 8.80
N GLY A 19 2.77 3.33 9.37
CA GLY A 19 1.56 3.85 8.74
C GLY A 19 0.57 2.78 8.29
N ILE A 20 0.08 2.93 7.05
CA ILE A 20 -0.94 2.05 6.45
C ILE A 20 -0.42 0.61 6.34
N GLY A 21 0.81 0.42 5.86
CA GLY A 21 1.39 -0.91 5.70
C GLY A 21 1.54 -1.67 7.02
N LYS A 22 1.95 -0.96 8.09
CA LYS A 22 1.99 -1.54 9.46
C LYS A 22 0.60 -1.95 9.93
N ALA A 23 -0.42 -1.11 9.72
CA ALA A 23 -1.80 -1.41 10.11
C ALA A 23 -2.35 -2.63 9.34
N ILE A 24 -2.12 -2.70 8.02
CA ILE A 24 -2.49 -3.86 7.20
C ILE A 24 -1.79 -5.12 7.73
N SER A 25 -0.48 -5.06 8.01
CA SER A 25 0.29 -6.20 8.51
C SER A 25 -0.30 -6.76 9.81
N LYS A 26 -0.70 -5.88 10.73
CA LYS A 26 -1.28 -6.28 12.02
C LYS A 26 -2.68 -6.88 11.85
N ILE A 27 -3.57 -6.21 11.14
CA ILE A 27 -4.95 -6.69 10.93
C ILE A 27 -4.97 -8.01 10.15
N PHE A 28 -4.13 -8.17 9.12
CA PHE A 28 -4.06 -9.44 8.39
C PHE A 28 -3.54 -10.59 9.27
N ALA A 29 -2.54 -10.31 10.13
CA ALA A 29 -2.06 -11.28 11.09
C ALA A 29 -3.12 -11.67 12.12
N GLU A 30 -3.91 -10.72 12.62
CA GLU A 30 -5.05 -10.93 13.51
C GLU A 30 -6.13 -11.84 12.87
N GLN A 31 -6.27 -11.80 11.54
CA GLN A 31 -7.17 -12.67 10.79
C GLN A 31 -6.52 -13.99 10.33
N GLY A 32 -5.33 -14.30 10.86
CA GLY A 32 -4.68 -15.60 10.71
C GLY A 32 -3.70 -15.72 9.54
N ALA A 33 -3.40 -14.64 8.83
CA ALA A 33 -2.40 -14.67 7.76
C ALA A 33 -0.98 -14.77 8.33
N LYS A 34 -0.11 -15.46 7.59
CA LYS A 34 1.35 -15.34 7.74
C LYS A 34 1.84 -14.11 6.99
N ILE A 35 2.58 -13.23 7.64
CA ILE A 35 2.97 -11.93 7.11
C ILE A 35 4.46 -11.89 6.75
N HIS A 36 4.78 -11.47 5.53
CA HIS A 36 6.11 -11.05 5.11
C HIS A 36 6.12 -9.54 4.90
N ILE A 37 6.85 -8.83 5.76
CA ILE A 37 6.99 -7.36 5.72
C ILE A 37 8.23 -7.03 4.91
N LEU A 38 8.07 -6.34 3.79
CA LEU A 38 9.16 -5.85 2.95
C LEU A 38 9.28 -4.32 3.15
N ASP A 39 10.40 -3.86 3.70
CA ASP A 39 10.63 -2.43 3.89
C ASP A 39 12.12 -2.10 3.80
N ILE A 40 12.44 -0.92 3.29
CA ILE A 40 13.82 -0.42 3.28
C ILE A 40 14.31 -0.09 4.70
N ASN A 41 13.39 0.29 5.59
CA ASN A 41 13.65 0.47 7.02
C ASN A 41 13.60 -0.88 7.74
N LYS A 42 14.75 -1.55 7.78
CA LYS A 42 14.92 -2.86 8.42
C LYS A 42 14.49 -2.87 9.89
N GLU A 43 14.83 -1.83 10.63
CA GLU A 43 14.52 -1.72 12.07
C GLU A 43 13.01 -1.61 12.30
N GLY A 44 12.34 -0.71 11.59
CA GLY A 44 10.89 -0.55 11.66
C GLY A 44 10.12 -1.80 11.24
N ALA A 45 10.55 -2.47 10.15
CA ALA A 45 9.97 -3.74 9.73
C ALA A 45 10.15 -4.83 10.79
N THR A 46 11.33 -4.92 11.40
CA THR A 46 11.63 -5.87 12.47
C THR A 46 10.77 -5.59 13.71
N GLN A 47 10.61 -4.32 14.07
CA GLN A 47 9.74 -3.92 15.18
C GLN A 47 8.29 -4.34 14.92
N THR A 48 7.75 -4.06 13.75
CA THR A 48 6.39 -4.48 13.36
C THR A 48 6.22 -5.99 13.42
N ALA A 49 7.18 -6.76 12.88
CA ALA A 49 7.15 -8.21 12.94
C ALA A 49 7.21 -8.73 14.40
N ASN A 50 8.00 -8.09 15.26
CA ASN A 50 8.07 -8.43 16.69
C ASN A 50 6.75 -8.16 17.42
N GLU A 51 6.07 -7.05 17.12
CA GLU A 51 4.76 -6.73 17.68
C GLU A 51 3.73 -7.82 17.30
N ILE A 52 3.72 -8.25 16.05
CA ILE A 52 2.83 -9.32 15.55
C ILE A 52 3.16 -10.66 16.25
N ARG A 53 4.44 -11.02 16.37
CA ARG A 53 4.84 -12.28 17.02
C ARG A 53 4.53 -12.30 18.53
N LYS A 54 4.62 -11.15 19.23
CA LYS A 54 4.21 -11.04 20.63
C LYS A 54 2.72 -11.32 20.85
N ALA A 55 1.89 -11.13 19.82
CA ALA A 55 0.47 -11.50 19.80
C ALA A 55 0.24 -12.96 19.35
N ASN A 56 1.27 -13.82 19.38
CA ASN A 56 1.23 -15.22 18.94
C ASN A 56 0.87 -15.42 17.46
N GLN A 57 1.15 -14.43 16.61
CA GLN A 57 0.91 -14.48 15.17
C GLN A 57 2.24 -14.61 14.40
N LYS A 58 2.15 -14.90 13.10
CA LYS A 58 3.34 -15.21 12.27
C LYS A 58 3.74 -14.02 11.42
N ALA A 59 4.94 -13.49 11.62
CA ALA A 59 5.49 -12.42 10.78
C ALA A 59 7.00 -12.53 10.63
N THR A 60 7.49 -12.21 9.43
CA THR A 60 8.91 -12.12 9.09
C THR A 60 9.19 -10.78 8.41
N ALA A 61 10.27 -10.11 8.83
CA ALA A 61 10.73 -8.86 8.24
C ALA A 61 11.86 -9.09 7.25
N HIS A 62 11.84 -8.39 6.13
CA HIS A 62 12.84 -8.40 5.08
C HIS A 62 13.27 -6.95 4.78
N CYS A 63 14.58 -6.69 4.79
CA CYS A 63 15.12 -5.43 4.30
C CYS A 63 15.03 -5.44 2.77
N CYS A 64 14.16 -4.61 2.21
CA CYS A 64 13.84 -4.62 0.79
C CYS A 64 13.74 -3.21 0.22
N ASP A 65 14.56 -2.91 -0.74
CA ASP A 65 14.37 -1.77 -1.65
C ASP A 65 13.52 -2.23 -2.84
N VAL A 66 12.26 -1.83 -2.88
CA VAL A 66 11.31 -2.20 -3.96
C VAL A 66 11.73 -1.65 -5.32
N SER A 67 12.52 -0.58 -5.38
CA SER A 67 13.06 -0.01 -6.63
C SER A 67 14.11 -0.91 -7.28
N ASN A 68 14.72 -1.80 -6.49
CA ASN A 68 15.76 -2.73 -6.93
C ASN A 68 15.16 -4.11 -7.27
N GLN A 69 14.96 -4.37 -8.55
CA GLN A 69 14.34 -5.61 -9.04
C GLN A 69 15.11 -6.87 -8.59
N LYS A 70 16.45 -6.83 -8.56
CA LYS A 70 17.27 -7.97 -8.12
C LYS A 70 17.00 -8.29 -6.65
N ASN A 71 17.00 -7.28 -5.79
CA ASN A 71 16.71 -7.43 -4.37
C ASN A 71 15.29 -8.00 -4.12
N VAL A 72 14.28 -7.48 -4.82
CA VAL A 72 12.90 -8.02 -4.75
C VAL A 72 12.87 -9.48 -5.17
N ASN A 73 13.47 -9.83 -6.32
CA ASN A 73 13.47 -11.21 -6.83
C ASN A 73 14.16 -12.19 -5.86
N GLU A 74 15.28 -11.81 -5.25
CA GLU A 74 15.97 -12.63 -4.26
C GLU A 74 15.10 -12.89 -3.02
N ILE A 75 14.45 -11.86 -2.50
CA ILE A 75 13.56 -11.99 -1.33
C ILE A 75 12.36 -12.87 -1.66
N ILE A 76 11.66 -12.62 -2.78
CA ILE A 76 10.52 -13.44 -3.18
C ILE A 76 10.93 -14.88 -3.43
N LYS A 77 12.06 -15.12 -4.09
CA LYS A 77 12.60 -16.46 -4.28
C LYS A 77 12.85 -17.18 -2.96
N ASN A 78 13.35 -16.51 -1.95
CA ASN A 78 13.55 -17.09 -0.62
C ASN A 78 12.20 -17.39 0.07
N ILE A 79 11.23 -16.49 -0.01
CA ILE A 79 9.90 -16.70 0.58
C ILE A 79 9.23 -17.95 0.00
N ILE A 80 9.24 -18.12 -1.33
CA ILE A 80 8.56 -19.24 -1.99
C ILE A 80 9.22 -20.62 -1.75
N THR A 81 10.40 -20.67 -1.10
CA THR A 81 10.98 -21.95 -0.67
C THR A 81 10.24 -22.57 0.52
N THR A 82 9.59 -21.74 1.32
CA THR A 82 8.93 -22.16 2.57
C THR A 82 7.44 -21.88 2.59
N ASP A 83 6.96 -20.93 1.77
CA ASP A 83 5.60 -20.43 1.82
C ASP A 83 4.99 -20.28 0.42
N ALA A 84 3.76 -20.72 0.25
CA ALA A 84 2.94 -20.33 -0.88
C ALA A 84 2.48 -18.88 -0.66
N ILE A 85 2.59 -18.02 -1.68
CA ILE A 85 2.16 -16.61 -1.59
C ILE A 85 0.72 -16.54 -2.10
N ASP A 86 -0.18 -15.95 -1.32
CA ASP A 86 -1.60 -15.76 -1.67
C ASP A 86 -1.93 -14.28 -1.93
N ILE A 87 -1.28 -13.35 -1.22
CA ILE A 87 -1.63 -11.93 -1.23
C ILE A 87 -0.36 -11.08 -1.39
N LEU A 88 -0.42 -10.09 -2.28
CA LEU A 88 0.57 -9.03 -2.41
C LEU A 88 -0.07 -7.66 -2.18
N ILE A 89 0.43 -6.91 -1.20
CA ILE A 89 0.05 -5.53 -0.95
C ILE A 89 1.19 -4.60 -1.39
N ASN A 90 0.99 -3.90 -2.48
CA ASN A 90 1.90 -2.86 -2.96
C ASN A 90 1.55 -1.52 -2.26
N ASN A 91 2.10 -1.33 -1.05
CA ASN A 91 1.88 -0.14 -0.25
C ASN A 91 3.12 0.77 -0.17
N ALA A 92 4.33 0.24 -0.36
CA ALA A 92 5.54 1.05 -0.36
C ALA A 92 5.42 2.22 -1.35
N GLY A 93 5.72 3.42 -0.89
CA GLY A 93 5.65 4.61 -1.70
C GLY A 93 6.14 5.84 -0.98
N ILE A 94 6.56 6.83 -1.75
CA ILE A 94 7.02 8.13 -1.27
C ILE A 94 6.20 9.23 -1.90
N ALA A 95 6.19 10.40 -1.28
CA ALA A 95 5.51 11.58 -1.79
C ALA A 95 6.49 12.73 -2.07
N TYR A 96 6.05 13.62 -2.93
CA TYR A 96 6.73 14.88 -3.24
C TYR A 96 5.71 16.00 -3.33
N ILE A 97 6.12 17.21 -2.97
CA ILE A 97 5.30 18.42 -3.01
C ILE A 97 5.97 19.41 -3.93
N GLY A 98 5.38 19.64 -5.10
CA GLY A 98 5.85 20.59 -6.09
C GLY A 98 4.96 20.58 -7.33
N SER A 99 4.88 21.77 -7.99
CA SER A 99 4.35 21.90 -9.35
C SER A 99 5.34 21.29 -10.36
N ILE A 100 4.99 21.26 -11.64
CA ILE A 100 5.90 20.78 -12.69
C ILE A 100 7.19 21.61 -12.73
N GLU A 101 7.09 22.92 -12.55
CA GLU A 101 8.24 23.83 -12.54
C GLU A 101 9.20 23.62 -11.37
N LYS A 102 8.70 23.06 -10.25
CA LYS A 102 9.46 22.80 -9.02
C LYS A 102 9.92 21.37 -8.89
N THR A 103 9.58 20.52 -9.87
CA THR A 103 9.94 19.10 -9.83
C THR A 103 11.22 18.92 -10.64
N GLU A 104 12.32 18.65 -9.94
CA GLU A 104 13.60 18.30 -10.56
C GLU A 104 13.61 16.86 -11.06
N GLU A 105 14.49 16.55 -12.01
CA GLU A 105 14.61 15.23 -12.64
C GLU A 105 14.87 14.13 -11.58
N GLU A 106 15.74 14.41 -10.62
CA GLU A 106 16.07 13.48 -9.54
C GLU A 106 14.88 13.15 -8.65
N ASP A 107 14.00 14.11 -8.38
CA ASP A 107 12.78 13.88 -7.61
C ASP A 107 11.77 13.06 -8.42
N LEU A 108 11.64 13.35 -9.71
CA LEU A 108 10.78 12.59 -10.62
C LEU A 108 11.25 11.14 -10.71
N ASP A 109 12.54 10.92 -10.94
CA ASP A 109 13.15 9.59 -11.04
C ASP A 109 13.00 8.80 -9.74
N ARG A 110 13.21 9.44 -8.60
CA ARG A 110 13.03 8.81 -7.29
C ARG A 110 11.58 8.36 -7.08
N LEU A 111 10.60 9.19 -7.41
CA LEU A 111 9.20 8.82 -7.34
C LEU A 111 8.84 7.71 -8.33
N TYR A 112 9.31 7.79 -9.56
CA TYR A 112 9.13 6.76 -10.57
C TYR A 112 9.70 5.41 -10.09
N ASN A 113 10.93 5.41 -9.62
CA ASN A 113 11.60 4.19 -9.19
C ASN A 113 10.90 3.50 -8.01
N VAL A 114 10.42 4.27 -7.02
CA VAL A 114 9.76 3.69 -5.85
C VAL A 114 8.28 3.39 -6.15
N ASN A 115 7.51 4.37 -6.63
CA ASN A 115 6.06 4.26 -6.70
C ASN A 115 5.56 3.46 -7.92
N ILE A 116 6.28 3.47 -9.04
CA ILE A 116 5.88 2.77 -10.28
C ILE A 116 6.70 1.49 -10.44
N LYS A 117 8.03 1.62 -10.54
CA LYS A 117 8.91 0.48 -10.75
C LYS A 117 8.90 -0.49 -9.56
N GLY A 118 8.73 0.03 -8.33
CA GLY A 118 8.55 -0.80 -7.14
C GLY A 118 7.31 -1.69 -7.22
N VAL A 119 6.16 -1.14 -7.61
CA VAL A 119 4.92 -1.92 -7.84
C VAL A 119 5.11 -2.95 -8.95
N TYR A 120 5.73 -2.55 -10.06
CA TYR A 120 6.08 -3.46 -11.16
C TYR A 120 6.98 -4.60 -10.69
N ASN A 121 8.05 -4.32 -9.96
CA ASN A 121 9.03 -5.31 -9.50
C ASN A 121 8.37 -6.37 -8.61
N CYS A 122 7.61 -5.93 -7.60
CA CYS A 122 6.95 -6.82 -6.65
C CYS A 122 5.86 -7.66 -7.34
N THR A 123 5.04 -7.02 -8.17
CA THR A 123 3.98 -7.72 -8.93
C THR A 123 4.58 -8.76 -9.87
N LYS A 124 5.56 -8.38 -10.69
CA LYS A 124 6.23 -9.30 -11.63
C LYS A 124 6.83 -10.51 -10.93
N ALA A 125 7.45 -10.31 -9.76
CA ALA A 125 8.02 -11.40 -8.98
C ALA A 125 6.97 -12.37 -8.43
N CYS A 126 5.73 -11.90 -8.14
CA CYS A 126 4.66 -12.69 -7.57
C CYS A 126 3.76 -13.40 -8.61
N ILE A 127 3.69 -12.95 -9.86
CA ILE A 127 2.79 -13.54 -10.88
C ILE A 127 3.01 -15.05 -11.07
N LYS A 128 4.27 -15.48 -11.28
CA LYS A 128 4.56 -16.93 -11.45
C LYS A 128 4.21 -17.77 -10.21
N PRO A 129 4.58 -17.36 -8.99
CA PRO A 129 4.09 -17.97 -7.75
C PRO A 129 2.58 -18.07 -7.66
N PHE A 130 1.83 -17.00 -7.93
CA PHE A 130 0.37 -17.01 -7.92
C PHE A 130 -0.21 -18.03 -8.90
N LYS A 131 0.24 -18.02 -10.16
CA LYS A 131 -0.20 -19.04 -11.15
C LYS A 131 0.05 -20.46 -10.68
N LYS A 132 1.23 -20.73 -10.11
CA LYS A 132 1.58 -22.05 -9.58
C LYS A 132 0.67 -22.49 -8.44
N ASN A 133 0.19 -21.54 -7.63
CA ASN A 133 -0.68 -21.79 -6.48
C ASN A 133 -2.18 -21.78 -6.84
N GLY A 134 -2.54 -21.60 -8.12
CA GLY A 134 -3.93 -21.61 -8.58
C GLY A 134 -4.65 -20.25 -8.43
N GLY A 135 -3.92 -19.17 -8.21
CA GLY A 135 -4.44 -17.81 -8.11
C GLY A 135 -3.79 -16.97 -7.03
N GLY A 136 -4.30 -15.78 -6.83
CA GLY A 136 -3.81 -14.84 -5.81
C GLY A 136 -4.53 -13.50 -5.83
N VAL A 137 -4.20 -12.65 -4.87
CA VAL A 137 -4.77 -11.30 -4.76
C VAL A 137 -3.66 -10.26 -4.74
N ILE A 138 -3.78 -9.26 -5.60
CA ILE A 138 -2.92 -8.07 -5.62
C ILE A 138 -3.77 -6.89 -5.19
N LEU A 139 -3.30 -6.13 -4.21
CA LEU A 139 -3.89 -4.87 -3.78
C LEU A 139 -2.85 -3.77 -3.86
N ASN A 140 -3.13 -2.76 -4.67
CA ASN A 140 -2.26 -1.61 -4.86
C ASN A 140 -2.75 -0.41 -4.04
N LEU A 141 -1.86 0.35 -3.43
CA LEU A 141 -2.18 1.63 -2.81
C LEU A 141 -1.93 2.77 -3.81
N ALA A 142 -3.03 3.21 -4.45
CA ALA A 142 -3.06 4.40 -5.27
C ALA A 142 -3.21 5.67 -4.39
N SER A 143 -4.06 6.60 -4.75
CA SER A 143 -4.39 7.82 -3.98
C SER A 143 -5.59 8.52 -4.61
N VAL A 144 -6.31 9.35 -3.87
CA VAL A 144 -7.24 10.31 -4.47
C VAL A 144 -6.56 11.19 -5.55
N ALA A 145 -5.25 11.41 -5.42
CA ALA A 145 -4.44 12.12 -6.42
C ALA A 145 -4.30 11.39 -7.76
N SER A 146 -4.74 10.14 -7.87
CA SER A 146 -4.84 9.40 -9.13
C SER A 146 -6.00 9.87 -10.01
N SER A 147 -7.03 10.44 -9.40
CA SER A 147 -8.33 10.69 -10.04
C SER A 147 -8.75 12.16 -10.04
N VAL A 148 -8.15 13.00 -9.19
CA VAL A 148 -8.43 14.44 -9.11
C VAL A 148 -7.16 15.26 -9.08
N GLY A 149 -7.21 16.47 -9.65
CA GLY A 149 -6.10 17.41 -9.61
C GLY A 149 -5.86 17.95 -8.20
N HIS A 150 -4.60 17.98 -7.81
CA HIS A 150 -4.15 18.61 -6.56
C HIS A 150 -3.00 19.57 -6.83
N SER A 151 -3.09 20.79 -6.33
CA SER A 151 -2.00 21.76 -6.40
C SER A 151 -0.73 21.17 -5.76
N ASP A 152 0.41 21.44 -6.37
CA ASP A 152 1.73 21.01 -5.89
C ASP A 152 1.86 19.48 -5.69
N ARG A 153 1.26 18.68 -6.58
CA ARG A 153 1.33 17.22 -6.55
C ARG A 153 1.67 16.60 -7.90
N PHE A 154 2.25 17.36 -8.83
CA PHE A 154 2.48 16.91 -10.21
C PHE A 154 3.09 15.52 -10.30
N ALA A 155 4.32 15.32 -9.83
CA ALA A 155 5.02 14.06 -9.94
C ALA A 155 4.37 12.93 -9.11
N TYR A 156 3.86 13.26 -7.92
CA TYR A 156 3.16 12.29 -7.08
C TYR A 156 1.88 11.78 -7.75
N SER A 157 1.03 12.70 -8.24
CA SER A 157 -0.23 12.35 -8.93
C SER A 157 0.02 11.50 -10.16
N MET A 158 1.04 11.85 -10.96
CA MET A 158 1.47 11.06 -12.10
C MET A 158 1.78 9.61 -11.70
N THR A 159 2.58 9.41 -10.64
CA THR A 159 2.93 8.04 -10.22
C THR A 159 1.73 7.26 -9.68
N LYS A 160 0.83 7.92 -8.96
CA LYS A 160 -0.37 7.26 -8.43
C LYS A 160 -1.41 6.98 -9.51
N GLY A 161 -1.52 7.84 -10.53
CA GLY A 161 -2.28 7.56 -11.75
C GLY A 161 -1.76 6.34 -12.50
N ALA A 162 -0.43 6.19 -12.62
CA ALA A 162 0.18 5.01 -13.19
C ALA A 162 -0.16 3.73 -12.39
N VAL A 163 -0.13 3.76 -11.06
CA VAL A 163 -0.52 2.62 -10.22
C VAL A 163 -1.98 2.23 -10.44
N LEU A 164 -2.87 3.21 -10.61
CA LEU A 164 -4.28 2.97 -10.91
C LEU A 164 -4.45 2.24 -12.24
N THR A 165 -3.81 2.72 -13.32
CA THR A 165 -3.91 2.08 -14.64
C THR A 165 -3.21 0.72 -14.70
N MET A 166 -2.08 0.54 -14.00
CA MET A 166 -1.45 -0.77 -13.81
C MET A 166 -2.39 -1.78 -13.17
N THR A 167 -3.20 -1.36 -12.19
CA THR A 167 -4.20 -2.22 -11.54
C THR A 167 -5.18 -2.80 -12.54
N TYR A 168 -5.72 -1.97 -13.44
CA TYR A 168 -6.67 -2.40 -14.47
C TYR A 168 -6.05 -3.38 -15.47
N SER A 169 -4.82 -3.08 -15.93
CA SER A 169 -4.11 -3.95 -16.87
C SER A 169 -3.79 -5.31 -16.25
N ILE A 170 -3.27 -5.33 -15.01
CA ILE A 170 -2.97 -6.58 -14.30
C ILE A 170 -4.25 -7.40 -14.07
N ALA A 171 -5.35 -6.78 -13.66
CA ALA A 171 -6.62 -7.46 -13.49
C ALA A 171 -7.09 -8.11 -14.79
N LYS A 172 -7.01 -7.37 -15.90
CA LYS A 172 -7.44 -7.86 -17.23
C LYS A 172 -6.56 -9.01 -17.74
N ASP A 173 -5.24 -8.88 -17.57
CA ASP A 173 -4.28 -9.86 -18.11
C ASP A 173 -4.32 -11.20 -17.38
N TYR A 174 -4.65 -11.20 -16.08
CA TYR A 174 -4.51 -12.38 -15.22
C TYR A 174 -5.82 -12.89 -14.59
N VAL A 175 -6.99 -12.38 -15.01
CA VAL A 175 -8.29 -12.87 -14.52
C VAL A 175 -8.49 -14.36 -14.83
N ALA A 176 -8.03 -14.83 -15.97
CA ALA A 176 -8.11 -16.24 -16.34
C ALA A 176 -7.18 -17.17 -15.50
N ASP A 177 -6.18 -16.59 -14.87
CA ASP A 177 -5.28 -17.29 -13.94
C ASP A 177 -5.78 -17.23 -12.49
N ASN A 178 -7.03 -16.82 -12.26
CA ASN A 178 -7.62 -16.62 -10.94
C ASN A 178 -6.84 -15.63 -10.06
N ILE A 179 -6.24 -14.61 -10.67
CA ILE A 179 -5.55 -13.53 -9.97
C ILE A 179 -6.44 -12.29 -10.00
N ARG A 180 -6.85 -11.81 -8.82
CA ARG A 180 -7.58 -10.55 -8.67
C ARG A 180 -6.59 -9.41 -8.43
N CYS A 181 -6.84 -8.26 -9.04
CA CYS A 181 -6.07 -7.05 -8.78
C CYS A 181 -7.01 -5.87 -8.61
N ASN A 182 -6.93 -5.22 -7.44
CA ASN A 182 -7.70 -4.02 -7.12
C ASN A 182 -6.78 -2.93 -6.55
N CYS A 183 -7.28 -1.72 -6.43
CA CYS A 183 -6.57 -0.70 -5.68
C CYS A 183 -7.47 0.01 -4.66
N ILE A 184 -6.82 0.59 -3.65
CA ILE A 184 -7.42 1.55 -2.72
C ILE A 184 -6.81 2.91 -3.03
N SER A 185 -7.65 3.94 -3.06
CA SER A 185 -7.27 5.34 -3.22
C SER A 185 -7.55 6.12 -1.93
N PRO A 186 -6.58 6.14 -0.97
CA PRO A 186 -6.78 6.87 0.26
C PRO A 186 -6.79 8.38 0.03
N GLY A 187 -7.65 9.07 0.77
CA GLY A 187 -7.56 10.50 1.01
C GLY A 187 -6.43 10.81 2.00
N ARG A 188 -6.66 11.79 2.86
CA ARG A 188 -5.67 12.14 3.87
C ARG A 188 -5.77 11.22 5.08
N ILE A 189 -4.79 10.35 5.24
CA ILE A 189 -4.68 9.41 6.37
C ILE A 189 -3.62 9.92 7.35
N HIS A 190 -3.95 9.98 8.64
CA HIS A 190 -3.02 10.36 9.70
C HIS A 190 -1.99 9.24 9.93
N THR A 191 -0.77 9.51 9.56
CA THR A 191 0.36 8.57 9.65
C THR A 191 1.60 9.31 10.15
N PRO A 192 2.66 8.62 10.59
CA PRO A 192 3.93 9.26 10.94
C PRO A 192 4.50 10.15 9.82
N PHE A 193 4.17 9.87 8.57
CA PHE A 193 4.51 10.75 7.44
C PHE A 193 3.86 12.13 7.57
N VAL A 194 2.58 12.20 7.97
CA VAL A 194 1.88 13.47 8.18
C VAL A 194 2.49 14.23 9.35
N ASP A 195 2.81 13.54 10.45
CA ASP A 195 3.43 14.16 11.62
C ASP A 195 4.81 14.73 11.28
N GLY A 196 5.64 13.97 10.57
CA GLY A 196 6.94 14.44 10.08
C GLY A 196 6.83 15.62 9.11
N TYR A 197 5.83 15.61 8.23
CA TYR A 197 5.55 16.74 7.34
C TYR A 197 5.16 18.00 8.11
N LEU A 198 4.30 17.89 9.11
CA LEU A 198 3.86 19.00 9.93
C LEU A 198 5.02 19.59 10.74
N ALA A 199 5.81 18.73 11.39
CA ALA A 199 6.98 19.17 12.16
C ALA A 199 8.02 19.89 11.30
N LYS A 200 8.27 19.38 10.06
CA LYS A 200 9.24 19.99 9.16
C LYS A 200 8.81 21.34 8.58
N ASN A 201 7.53 21.45 8.19
CA ASN A 201 7.07 22.60 7.39
C ASN A 201 6.33 23.65 8.21
N TYR A 202 5.87 23.30 9.43
CA TYR A 202 5.07 24.19 10.28
C TYR A 202 5.49 24.09 11.77
N PRO A 203 6.79 24.28 12.09
CA PRO A 203 7.27 24.20 13.46
C PRO A 203 6.54 25.19 14.37
N GLY A 204 6.00 24.67 15.49
CA GLY A 204 5.20 25.45 16.46
C GLY A 204 3.74 25.70 16.06
N LYS A 205 3.31 25.29 14.86
CA LYS A 205 1.93 25.39 14.36
C LYS A 205 1.32 24.05 13.96
N GLU A 206 1.92 22.95 14.39
CA GLU A 206 1.55 21.59 13.98
C GLU A 206 0.07 21.28 14.27
N LYS A 207 -0.42 21.67 15.46
CA LYS A 207 -1.82 21.43 15.87
C LYS A 207 -2.81 22.25 15.02
N GLU A 208 -2.48 23.50 14.70
CA GLU A 208 -3.31 24.35 13.85
C GLU A 208 -3.41 23.78 12.44
N MET A 209 -2.25 23.44 11.87
CA MET A 209 -2.16 22.88 10.53
C MET A 209 -2.79 21.49 10.44
N TYR A 210 -2.68 20.65 11.48
CA TYR A 210 -3.41 19.39 11.56
C TYR A 210 -4.92 19.59 11.43
N LYS A 211 -5.48 20.55 12.20
CA LYS A 211 -6.91 20.90 12.10
C LYS A 211 -7.30 21.42 10.72
N LYS A 212 -6.45 22.28 10.12
CA LYS A 212 -6.66 22.81 8.76
C LYS A 212 -6.66 21.67 7.73
N LEU A 213 -5.69 20.77 7.79
CA LEU A 213 -5.60 19.62 6.90
C LEU A 213 -6.75 18.63 7.10
N SER A 214 -7.23 18.43 8.33
CA SER A 214 -8.39 17.60 8.63
C SER A 214 -9.67 18.10 7.95
N LYS A 215 -9.88 19.40 7.95
CA LYS A 215 -11.03 20.05 7.30
C LYS A 215 -11.02 19.96 5.77
N THR A 216 -9.91 19.58 5.16
CA THR A 216 -9.88 19.34 3.71
C THR A 216 -10.60 18.05 3.29
N GLN A 217 -10.99 17.22 4.23
CA GLN A 217 -11.85 16.07 4.00
C GLN A 217 -13.29 16.45 4.42
N PRO A 218 -14.31 16.29 3.56
CA PRO A 218 -15.70 16.64 3.89
C PRO A 218 -16.20 16.04 5.20
N ILE A 219 -15.76 14.83 5.57
CA ILE A 219 -16.06 14.20 6.87
C ILE A 219 -15.49 14.95 8.09
N GLY A 220 -14.61 15.95 7.87
CA GLY A 220 -14.08 16.83 8.92
C GLY A 220 -12.87 16.29 9.69
N ARG A 221 -12.34 15.12 9.34
CA ARG A 221 -11.15 14.52 9.97
C ARG A 221 -10.27 13.79 8.96
N MET A 222 -9.03 13.54 9.34
CA MET A 222 -8.20 12.57 8.63
C MET A 222 -8.69 11.14 8.91
N GLY A 223 -8.51 10.24 7.93
CA GLY A 223 -8.69 8.81 8.14
C GLY A 223 -7.58 8.24 9.02
N LYS A 224 -7.81 7.04 9.57
CA LYS A 224 -6.83 6.28 10.32
C LYS A 224 -6.26 5.16 9.45
N PRO A 225 -4.99 4.73 9.67
CA PRO A 225 -4.41 3.58 8.98
C PRO A 225 -5.27 2.32 9.07
N GLU A 226 -5.93 2.09 10.22
CA GLU A 226 -6.78 0.94 10.46
C GLU A 226 -8.03 0.94 9.56
N GLU A 227 -8.56 2.12 9.22
CA GLU A 227 -9.72 2.22 8.31
C GLU A 227 -9.34 1.74 6.89
N VAL A 228 -8.13 2.08 6.44
CA VAL A 228 -7.58 1.56 5.16
C VAL A 228 -7.30 0.06 5.25
N ALA A 229 -6.75 -0.40 6.36
CA ALA A 229 -6.42 -1.80 6.57
C ALA A 229 -7.67 -2.70 6.63
N ASN A 230 -8.78 -2.22 7.18
CA ASN A 230 -10.06 -2.94 7.18
C ASN A 230 -10.63 -3.11 5.76
N LEU A 231 -10.54 -2.07 4.92
CA LEU A 231 -10.92 -2.18 3.51
C LEU A 231 -9.99 -3.13 2.76
N ALA A 232 -8.68 -3.08 3.03
CA ALA A 232 -7.71 -4.00 2.46
C ALA A 232 -8.02 -5.46 2.85
N LEU A 233 -8.38 -5.70 4.10
CA LEU A 233 -8.79 -7.01 4.58
C LEU A 233 -9.99 -7.54 3.79
N PHE A 234 -11.05 -6.75 3.65
CA PHE A 234 -12.21 -7.14 2.86
C PHE A 234 -11.82 -7.50 1.42
N LEU A 235 -11.07 -6.62 0.73
CA LEU A 235 -10.70 -6.83 -0.67
C LEU A 235 -9.77 -8.03 -0.89
N CYS A 236 -9.03 -8.44 0.13
CA CYS A 236 -8.12 -9.59 0.08
C CYS A 236 -8.74 -10.90 0.59
N SER A 237 -9.91 -10.83 1.21
CA SER A 237 -10.64 -12.00 1.70
C SER A 237 -11.48 -12.69 0.61
N ASN A 238 -12.03 -13.85 0.92
CA ASN A 238 -12.91 -14.60 0.03
C ASN A 238 -14.24 -13.88 -0.20
N GLU A 239 -14.68 -13.02 0.72
CA GLU A 239 -15.89 -12.22 0.59
C GLU A 239 -15.84 -11.22 -0.57
N ALA A 240 -14.66 -10.99 -1.13
CA ALA A 240 -14.45 -10.11 -2.28
C ALA A 240 -14.11 -10.87 -3.59
N GLU A 241 -14.44 -12.16 -3.71
CA GLU A 241 -14.09 -12.98 -4.88
C GLU A 241 -14.65 -12.44 -6.21
N PHE A 242 -15.78 -11.75 -6.18
CA PHE A 242 -16.39 -11.16 -7.38
C PHE A 242 -15.90 -9.73 -7.68
N ILE A 243 -14.79 -9.31 -7.03
CA ILE A 243 -14.26 -7.96 -7.15
C ILE A 243 -12.85 -8.01 -7.74
N THR A 244 -12.67 -7.47 -8.95
CA THR A 244 -11.36 -7.28 -9.60
C THR A 244 -11.39 -6.10 -10.55
N GLY A 245 -10.25 -5.45 -10.78
CA GLY A 245 -10.13 -4.30 -11.69
C GLY A 245 -10.84 -3.04 -11.19
N THR A 246 -10.89 -2.82 -9.87
CA THR A 246 -11.67 -1.71 -9.29
C THR A 246 -10.80 -0.84 -8.39
N ASP A 247 -11.08 0.47 -8.40
CA ASP A 247 -10.56 1.45 -7.47
C ASP A 247 -11.55 1.73 -6.36
N TYR A 248 -11.08 1.72 -5.12
CA TYR A 248 -11.87 1.99 -3.91
C TYR A 248 -11.35 3.24 -3.20
N PRO A 249 -11.94 4.43 -3.45
CA PRO A 249 -11.65 5.60 -2.64
C PRO A 249 -12.04 5.39 -1.17
N ILE A 250 -11.10 5.71 -0.27
CA ILE A 250 -11.34 5.82 1.18
C ILE A 250 -10.83 7.19 1.62
N ASP A 251 -11.67 8.20 1.45
CA ASP A 251 -11.24 9.58 1.34
C ASP A 251 -12.09 10.59 2.13
N GLY A 252 -13.06 10.13 2.92
CA GLY A 252 -13.97 10.99 3.66
C GLY A 252 -14.78 11.93 2.77
N GLY A 253 -15.07 11.51 1.53
CA GLY A 253 -15.85 12.26 0.55
C GLY A 253 -15.03 13.21 -0.34
N ARG A 254 -13.69 13.18 -0.28
CA ARG A 254 -12.80 14.13 -0.95
C ARG A 254 -13.01 14.20 -2.46
N ILE A 255 -13.21 13.07 -3.13
CA ILE A 255 -13.39 13.03 -4.60
C ILE A 255 -14.77 13.53 -5.02
N LYS A 256 -15.82 13.17 -4.27
CA LYS A 256 -17.20 13.33 -4.72
C LYS A 256 -17.96 14.48 -4.07
N LEU A 257 -17.53 14.94 -2.89
CA LEU A 257 -18.27 15.92 -2.08
C LEU A 257 -17.49 17.22 -1.85
N SER A 258 -16.25 17.36 -2.38
CA SER A 258 -15.52 18.64 -2.32
C SER A 258 -16.05 19.59 -3.40
N GLU A 259 -16.25 20.86 -3.01
CA GLU A 259 -16.54 22.00 -3.90
C GLU A 259 -15.30 22.36 -4.72
#